data_45f735f46ecdc35f280b905e35038ae2
#
_entry.id   45f735f46ecdc35f280b905e35038ae2
#
_cell.length_a   1.000
_cell.length_b   1.000
_cell.length_c   1.000
_cell.angle_alpha   90.00
_cell.angle_beta   90.00
_cell.angle_gamma   90.00
#
_symmetry.space_group_name_H-M   'P 1'
#
loop_
_entity.id
_entity.type
_entity.pdbx_description
1 polymer ?
#
loop_
_entity_poly.entity_id
_entity_poly.type
_entity_poly.pdbx_seq_one_letter_code
_entity_poly.pdbx_strand_id
1 'polypeptide(L)'
;MSVNSRQPALARVQVVIDASVVADHHVTIRSTLSDGQVTLSRFVVPPTVAGLTRLGDRLAAYPGVVAVAAPTSMTWLGLHVALRRAGCDLSLVGTRHAARLRGAISGKHKSDVIDADVLSMAADVFDLSPLAPPTATQLALRRAVVRRGKLVIDGNRARRRLISLARWAFPDLWGAFAGSWPTAVAVLTRWPDLRTLAGARRSSVTAVVAEHTRGVASVAERAGAIRAAAASWVDFWGDRLDLDALAWETAEHLRDITIAGEQIARATTQAHHYWAALYGDDPLLLSLPGMGPMTAPTIRAFLGDATGFATAKAAASYVGLAPSTWSSGTLVQPSRAITKEGPAVLRLAFYQATNGARRVDPQLAAYYRHLMVERGHCHTQATVAVARKLVERTWTVLRRGQPYQYRDVAGAGVTRLVAKTQARTDHQVPEPVRARARARSAATHRAMLTR
;
A
#
# COMPACT_ATOMS: atom_id res chain seq x y z
N MET A 1 -26.91 -31.88 58.68
CA MET A 1 -26.81 -30.56 58.02
C MET A 1 -26.13 -30.76 56.70
N SER A 2 -26.91 -30.80 55.63
CA SER A 2 -26.39 -30.95 54.29
C SER A 2 -25.93 -29.56 53.78
N VAL A 3 -24.62 -29.35 53.68
CA VAL A 3 -24.06 -28.12 53.08
C VAL A 3 -24.26 -28.25 51.57
N ASN A 4 -25.28 -27.57 51.09
CA ASN A 4 -25.58 -27.45 49.68
C ASN A 4 -24.51 -26.50 49.06
N SER A 5 -23.36 -27.03 48.72
CA SER A 5 -22.30 -26.27 48.02
C SER A 5 -22.80 -25.98 46.59
N ARG A 6 -23.48 -24.84 46.42
CA ARG A 6 -23.76 -24.31 45.09
C ARG A 6 -22.41 -24.17 44.37
N GLN A 7 -22.22 -24.90 43.31
CA GLN A 7 -21.04 -24.70 42.44
C GLN A 7 -21.00 -23.22 42.00
N PRO A 8 -19.86 -22.56 42.10
CA PRO A 8 -19.76 -21.15 41.73
C PRO A 8 -20.14 -20.98 40.25
N ALA A 9 -20.97 -19.98 39.97
CA ALA A 9 -21.45 -19.69 38.62
C ALA A 9 -20.31 -19.14 37.76
N LEU A 10 -20.40 -19.37 36.45
CA LEU A 10 -19.48 -18.82 35.48
C LEU A 10 -19.68 -17.29 35.41
N ALA A 11 -18.63 -16.51 35.76
CA ALA A 11 -18.70 -15.05 35.79
C ALA A 11 -18.18 -14.43 34.49
N ARG A 12 -17.13 -15.00 33.88
CA ARG A 12 -16.54 -14.50 32.64
C ARG A 12 -15.87 -15.61 31.84
N VAL A 13 -16.06 -15.58 30.50
CA VAL A 13 -15.31 -16.43 29.58
C VAL A 13 -14.52 -15.55 28.60
N GLN A 14 -13.27 -15.86 28.43
CA GLN A 14 -12.41 -15.23 27.45
C GLN A 14 -11.80 -16.32 26.56
N VAL A 15 -11.93 -16.16 25.24
CA VAL A 15 -11.38 -17.07 24.25
C VAL A 15 -10.29 -16.33 23.47
N VAL A 16 -9.08 -16.86 23.46
CA VAL A 16 -7.99 -16.32 22.65
C VAL A 16 -7.46 -17.37 21.68
N ILE A 17 -7.15 -16.95 20.48
CA ILE A 17 -6.73 -17.83 19.38
C ILE A 17 -5.44 -17.28 18.79
N ASP A 18 -4.32 -17.95 19.01
CA ASP A 18 -3.11 -17.71 18.24
C ASP A 18 -3.22 -18.44 16.90
N ALA A 19 -3.46 -17.66 15.84
CA ALA A 19 -3.77 -18.17 14.52
C ALA A 19 -2.50 -18.39 13.72
N SER A 20 -2.22 -19.62 13.31
CA SER A 20 -1.10 -19.96 12.41
C SER A 20 -1.57 -20.09 10.96
N VAL A 21 -0.65 -19.87 9.99
CA VAL A 21 -0.88 -20.06 8.55
C VAL A 21 -0.62 -21.49 8.10
N VAL A 22 0.35 -22.15 8.72
CA VAL A 22 0.86 -23.47 8.30
C VAL A 22 0.75 -24.54 9.40
N ALA A 23 0.75 -24.13 10.67
CA ALA A 23 0.61 -25.00 11.83
C ALA A 23 -0.79 -24.96 12.39
N ASP A 24 -1.05 -25.74 13.41
CA ASP A 24 -2.30 -25.73 14.15
C ASP A 24 -2.52 -24.37 14.84
N HIS A 25 -3.77 -23.97 14.99
CA HIS A 25 -4.15 -22.81 15.81
C HIS A 25 -4.14 -23.19 17.27
N HIS A 26 -3.53 -22.39 18.13
CA HIS A 26 -3.54 -22.57 19.57
C HIS A 26 -4.71 -21.80 20.18
N VAL A 27 -5.60 -22.50 20.86
CA VAL A 27 -6.80 -21.94 21.49
C VAL A 27 -6.69 -22.04 22.99
N THR A 28 -6.91 -20.94 23.69
CA THR A 28 -7.02 -20.89 25.15
C THR A 28 -8.38 -20.34 25.53
N ILE A 29 -9.14 -21.09 26.32
CA ILE A 29 -10.37 -20.64 26.98
C ILE A 29 -10.03 -20.39 28.43
N ARG A 30 -10.21 -19.16 28.88
CA ARG A 30 -10.07 -18.74 30.27
C ARG A 30 -11.47 -18.51 30.85
N SER A 31 -11.86 -19.33 31.81
CA SER A 31 -13.12 -19.19 32.51
C SER A 31 -12.87 -18.69 33.94
N THR A 32 -13.52 -17.61 34.31
CA THR A 32 -13.47 -17.06 35.68
C THR A 32 -14.81 -17.32 36.36
N LEU A 33 -14.79 -17.96 37.50
CA LEU A 33 -15.97 -18.25 38.31
C LEU A 33 -16.32 -17.07 39.24
N SER A 34 -17.51 -17.08 39.80
CA SER A 34 -18.02 -16.01 40.68
C SER A 34 -17.24 -15.87 42.00
N ASP A 35 -16.48 -16.88 42.39
CA ASP A 35 -15.55 -16.88 43.51
C ASP A 35 -14.13 -16.38 43.18
N GLY A 36 -13.92 -15.99 41.92
CA GLY A 36 -12.60 -15.55 41.43
C GLY A 36 -11.67 -16.68 40.95
N GLN A 37 -12.08 -17.95 41.10
CA GLN A 37 -11.29 -19.07 40.59
C GLN A 37 -11.19 -19.01 39.07
N VAL A 38 -9.98 -19.20 38.54
CA VAL A 38 -9.70 -19.18 37.08
C VAL A 38 -9.34 -20.59 36.64
N THR A 39 -10.04 -21.05 35.60
CA THR A 39 -9.69 -22.30 34.91
C THR A 39 -9.24 -22.01 33.49
N LEU A 40 -8.22 -22.74 33.04
CA LEU A 40 -7.66 -22.63 31.70
C LEU A 40 -7.84 -23.95 30.94
N SER A 41 -8.45 -23.88 29.76
CA SER A 41 -8.50 -24.98 28.80
C SER A 41 -7.70 -24.63 27.57
N ARG A 42 -6.65 -25.38 27.29
CA ARG A 42 -5.80 -25.18 26.11
C ARG A 42 -5.90 -26.36 25.18
N PHE A 43 -6.01 -26.10 23.87
CA PHE A 43 -6.06 -27.13 22.85
C PHE A 43 -5.61 -26.58 21.50
N VAL A 44 -5.28 -27.48 20.58
CA VAL A 44 -4.90 -27.13 19.21
C VAL A 44 -6.02 -27.44 18.23
N VAL A 45 -6.08 -26.67 17.18
CA VAL A 45 -7.10 -26.76 16.12
C VAL A 45 -6.36 -26.80 14.78
N PRO A 46 -6.35 -27.92 14.07
CA PRO A 46 -5.82 -27.98 12.72
C PRO A 46 -6.52 -26.99 11.79
N PRO A 47 -5.80 -26.33 10.87
CA PRO A 47 -6.40 -25.39 9.91
C PRO A 47 -7.13 -26.12 8.77
N THR A 48 -7.99 -27.05 9.15
CA THR A 48 -8.83 -27.87 8.25
C THR A 48 -10.32 -27.61 8.53
N VAL A 49 -11.17 -27.93 7.57
CA VAL A 49 -12.63 -27.82 7.77
C VAL A 49 -13.08 -28.59 9.02
N ALA A 50 -12.61 -29.83 9.19
CA ALA A 50 -12.92 -30.65 10.36
C ALA A 50 -12.41 -30.03 11.68
N GLY A 51 -11.21 -29.45 11.68
CA GLY A 51 -10.66 -28.74 12.83
C GLY A 51 -11.48 -27.51 13.20
N LEU A 52 -11.80 -26.67 12.22
CA LEU A 52 -12.60 -25.46 12.40
C LEU A 52 -14.05 -25.79 12.82
N THR A 53 -14.63 -26.90 12.32
CA THR A 53 -15.96 -27.37 12.76
C THR A 53 -15.90 -27.78 14.23
N ARG A 54 -14.92 -28.59 14.63
CA ARG A 54 -14.75 -28.97 16.06
C ARG A 54 -14.52 -27.77 16.98
N LEU A 55 -13.81 -26.73 16.49
CA LEU A 55 -13.69 -25.47 17.23
C LEU A 55 -15.07 -24.85 17.46
N GLY A 56 -15.88 -24.74 16.39
CA GLY A 56 -17.25 -24.23 16.48
C GLY A 56 -18.11 -25.02 17.49
N ASP A 57 -18.12 -26.35 17.36
CA ASP A 57 -18.87 -27.24 18.25
C ASP A 57 -18.48 -27.05 19.73
N ARG A 58 -17.17 -26.93 19.99
CA ARG A 58 -16.66 -26.72 21.35
C ARG A 58 -17.03 -25.35 21.91
N LEU A 59 -17.08 -24.31 21.08
CA LEU A 59 -17.42 -22.95 21.49
C LEU A 59 -18.92 -22.69 21.53
N ALA A 60 -19.74 -23.57 20.96
CA ALA A 60 -21.19 -23.49 21.07
C ALA A 60 -21.69 -23.54 22.53
N ALA A 61 -20.87 -24.06 23.47
CA ALA A 61 -21.14 -24.00 24.92
C ALA A 61 -21.02 -22.58 25.50
N TYR A 62 -20.50 -21.61 24.74
CA TYR A 62 -20.24 -20.21 25.18
C TYR A 62 -20.86 -19.19 24.23
N PRO A 63 -22.19 -19.21 24.00
CA PRO A 63 -22.82 -18.29 23.04
C PRO A 63 -22.64 -16.84 23.46
N GLY A 64 -22.43 -15.98 22.48
CA GLY A 64 -22.19 -14.53 22.69
C GLY A 64 -20.76 -14.16 23.11
N VAL A 65 -19.84 -15.13 23.24
CA VAL A 65 -18.44 -14.84 23.52
C VAL A 65 -17.79 -14.19 22.31
N VAL A 66 -16.97 -13.18 22.60
CA VAL A 66 -16.09 -12.56 21.60
C VAL A 66 -14.70 -13.17 21.73
N ALA A 67 -14.33 -14.02 20.77
CA ALA A 67 -12.98 -14.56 20.72
C ALA A 67 -11.99 -13.50 20.18
N VAL A 68 -10.76 -13.53 20.67
CA VAL A 68 -9.71 -12.57 20.29
C VAL A 68 -8.58 -13.28 19.57
N ALA A 69 -8.20 -12.78 18.40
CA ALA A 69 -7.07 -13.33 17.62
C ALA A 69 -6.17 -12.24 17.07
N ALA A 70 -4.92 -12.61 16.73
CA ALA A 70 -4.07 -11.78 15.91
C ALA A 70 -4.37 -12.01 14.42
N PRO A 71 -4.39 -10.95 13.56
CA PRO A 71 -4.68 -11.09 12.15
C PRO A 71 -3.47 -11.64 11.38
N THR A 72 -3.18 -12.92 11.53
CA THR A 72 -2.11 -13.62 10.82
C THR A 72 -2.57 -13.98 9.42
N SER A 73 -2.15 -13.21 8.40
CA SER A 73 -2.59 -13.38 7.01
C SER A 73 -4.12 -13.31 6.87
N MET A 74 -4.74 -14.32 6.25
CA MET A 74 -6.19 -14.44 6.05
C MET A 74 -6.81 -15.57 6.89
N THR A 75 -6.06 -16.17 7.82
CA THR A 75 -6.53 -17.28 8.66
C THR A 75 -7.74 -16.91 9.51
N TRP A 76 -7.81 -15.64 9.94
CA TRP A 76 -8.93 -15.10 10.69
C TRP A 76 -10.29 -15.29 9.99
N LEU A 77 -10.34 -15.40 8.65
CA LEU A 77 -11.60 -15.56 7.93
C LEU A 77 -12.23 -16.93 8.19
N GLY A 78 -11.44 -18.00 8.15
CA GLY A 78 -11.91 -19.35 8.51
C GLY A 78 -12.36 -19.43 9.95
N LEU A 79 -11.59 -18.84 10.87
CA LEU A 79 -11.95 -18.73 12.29
C LEU A 79 -13.26 -17.95 12.47
N HIS A 80 -13.40 -16.80 11.80
CA HIS A 80 -14.63 -16.01 11.86
C HIS A 80 -15.86 -16.80 11.41
N VAL A 81 -15.76 -17.57 10.31
CA VAL A 81 -16.87 -18.40 9.82
C VAL A 81 -17.24 -19.50 10.84
N ALA A 82 -16.25 -20.17 11.43
CA ALA A 82 -16.46 -21.20 12.44
C ALA A 82 -17.12 -20.64 13.71
N LEU A 83 -16.61 -19.51 14.21
CA LEU A 83 -17.12 -18.83 15.40
C LEU A 83 -18.56 -18.32 15.22
N ARG A 84 -18.86 -17.72 14.06
CA ARG A 84 -20.23 -17.24 13.77
C ARG A 84 -21.25 -18.37 13.72
N ARG A 85 -20.88 -19.55 13.23
CA ARG A 85 -21.73 -20.75 13.25
C ARG A 85 -22.02 -21.23 14.68
N ALA A 86 -21.09 -20.99 15.59
CA ALA A 86 -21.21 -21.31 17.00
C ALA A 86 -21.93 -20.21 17.84
N GLY A 87 -22.41 -19.14 17.22
CA GLY A 87 -22.99 -18.00 17.93
C GLY A 87 -21.98 -17.12 18.66
N CYS A 88 -20.70 -17.22 18.29
CA CYS A 88 -19.60 -16.44 18.84
C CYS A 88 -19.14 -15.38 17.83
N ASP A 89 -18.53 -14.30 18.32
CA ASP A 89 -17.91 -13.28 17.51
C ASP A 89 -16.38 -13.38 17.54
N LEU A 90 -15.73 -12.70 16.61
CA LEU A 90 -14.28 -12.59 16.54
C LEU A 90 -13.87 -11.12 16.57
N SER A 91 -12.90 -10.79 17.41
CA SER A 91 -12.18 -9.51 17.38
C SER A 91 -10.70 -9.70 17.02
N LEU A 92 -10.12 -8.73 16.35
CA LEU A 92 -8.73 -8.80 15.91
C LEU A 92 -7.87 -7.76 16.62
N VAL A 93 -6.81 -8.20 17.28
CA VAL A 93 -5.77 -7.33 17.85
C VAL A 93 -4.75 -7.03 16.78
N GLY A 94 -4.54 -5.75 16.48
CA GLY A 94 -3.50 -5.36 15.51
C GLY A 94 -2.13 -5.93 15.88
N THR A 95 -1.41 -6.49 14.90
CA THR A 95 -0.12 -7.19 15.10
C THR A 95 0.92 -6.35 15.86
N ARG A 96 0.89 -5.02 15.72
CA ARG A 96 1.78 -4.12 16.46
C ARG A 96 1.38 -3.94 17.92
N HIS A 97 0.10 -3.92 18.22
CA HIS A 97 -0.38 -3.88 19.60
C HIS A 97 0.02 -5.16 20.32
N ALA A 98 -0.18 -6.30 19.68
CA ALA A 98 0.27 -7.59 20.20
C ALA A 98 1.81 -7.61 20.39
N ALA A 99 2.59 -7.11 19.44
CA ALA A 99 4.05 -7.06 19.55
C ALA A 99 4.53 -6.13 20.68
N ARG A 100 3.88 -4.97 20.90
CA ARG A 100 4.20 -4.06 21.99
C ARG A 100 3.87 -4.66 23.36
N LEU A 101 2.71 -5.30 23.49
CA LEU A 101 2.33 -6.00 24.71
C LEU A 101 3.28 -7.16 25.01
N ARG A 102 3.68 -7.95 23.99
CA ARG A 102 4.67 -9.00 24.15
C ARG A 102 5.99 -8.44 24.67
N GLY A 103 6.47 -7.34 24.12
CA GLY A 103 7.69 -6.67 24.59
C GLY A 103 7.61 -6.25 26.05
N ALA A 104 6.45 -5.85 26.53
CA ALA A 104 6.22 -5.47 27.94
C ALA A 104 6.12 -6.69 28.89
N ILE A 105 5.58 -7.83 28.41
CA ILE A 105 5.37 -9.04 29.23
C ILE A 105 6.62 -9.91 29.31
N SER A 106 7.28 -10.16 28.16
CA SER A 106 8.31 -11.20 28.05
C SER A 106 9.62 -10.77 27.36
N GLY A 107 9.75 -9.49 27.02
CA GLY A 107 10.92 -8.97 26.33
C GLY A 107 11.09 -9.58 24.95
N LYS A 108 12.13 -10.39 24.74
CA LYS A 108 12.44 -11.03 23.44
C LYS A 108 11.91 -12.47 23.32
N HIS A 109 11.35 -13.04 24.39
CA HIS A 109 10.87 -14.41 24.38
C HIS A 109 9.55 -14.52 23.62
N LYS A 110 9.40 -15.61 22.88
CA LYS A 110 8.19 -15.96 22.14
C LYS A 110 7.85 -17.43 22.38
N SER A 111 6.64 -17.70 22.81
CA SER A 111 6.03 -19.03 22.87
C SER A 111 4.52 -18.88 22.71
N ASP A 112 3.83 -19.95 22.35
CA ASP A 112 2.38 -19.95 22.17
C ASP A 112 1.64 -19.58 23.46
N VAL A 113 2.22 -19.93 24.63
CA VAL A 113 1.71 -19.52 25.95
C VAL A 113 1.79 -18.01 26.13
N ILE A 114 2.95 -17.42 25.81
CA ILE A 114 3.15 -15.96 25.89
C ILE A 114 2.21 -15.24 24.91
N ASP A 115 2.04 -15.77 23.70
CA ASP A 115 1.16 -15.18 22.71
C ASP A 115 -0.32 -15.26 23.16
N ALA A 116 -0.75 -16.34 23.83
CA ALA A 116 -2.07 -16.42 24.46
C ALA A 116 -2.24 -15.40 25.60
N ASP A 117 -1.25 -15.22 26.46
CA ASP A 117 -1.29 -14.23 27.54
C ASP A 117 -1.32 -12.81 26.99
N VAL A 118 -0.56 -12.52 25.92
CA VAL A 118 -0.59 -11.23 25.19
C VAL A 118 -1.99 -10.95 24.64
N LEU A 119 -2.64 -11.93 24.02
CA LEU A 119 -3.98 -11.78 23.47
C LEU A 119 -5.05 -11.63 24.57
N SER A 120 -4.88 -12.34 25.70
CA SER A 120 -5.73 -12.19 26.88
C SER A 120 -5.62 -10.79 27.46
N MET A 121 -4.40 -10.28 27.64
CA MET A 121 -4.18 -8.91 28.12
C MET A 121 -4.71 -7.88 27.13
N ALA A 122 -4.57 -8.12 25.82
CA ALA A 122 -5.13 -7.23 24.80
C ALA A 122 -6.65 -7.13 24.90
N ALA A 123 -7.33 -8.24 25.20
CA ALA A 123 -8.77 -8.27 25.41
C ALA A 123 -9.21 -7.52 26.69
N ASP A 124 -8.33 -7.41 27.69
CA ASP A 124 -8.61 -6.67 28.92
C ASP A 124 -8.31 -5.17 28.81
N VAL A 125 -7.30 -4.82 28.02
CA VAL A 125 -6.80 -3.42 27.92
C VAL A 125 -7.45 -2.62 26.79
N PHE A 126 -7.81 -3.28 25.69
CA PHE A 126 -8.38 -2.61 24.53
C PHE A 126 -9.89 -2.82 24.46
N ASP A 127 -10.62 -1.79 24.09
CA ASP A 127 -12.01 -1.89 23.68
C ASP A 127 -12.08 -2.55 22.28
N LEU A 128 -12.23 -3.88 22.28
CA LEU A 128 -12.22 -4.71 21.08
C LEU A 128 -13.65 -4.95 20.60
N SER A 129 -14.05 -4.23 19.57
CA SER A 129 -15.34 -4.47 18.91
C SER A 129 -15.31 -5.75 18.06
N PRO A 130 -16.45 -6.48 17.99
CA PRO A 130 -16.60 -7.60 17.08
C PRO A 130 -16.27 -7.22 15.63
N LEU A 131 -15.55 -8.09 14.95
CA LEU A 131 -15.20 -7.91 13.54
C LEU A 131 -16.45 -7.98 12.67
N ALA A 132 -16.76 -6.89 11.96
CA ALA A 132 -17.69 -6.91 10.85
C ALA A 132 -16.92 -7.38 9.59
N PRO A 133 -17.12 -8.62 9.11
CA PRO A 133 -16.37 -9.12 7.98
C PRO A 133 -16.78 -8.39 6.70
N PRO A 134 -15.84 -8.13 5.81
CA PRO A 134 -16.17 -7.62 4.49
C PRO A 134 -17.01 -8.66 3.73
N THR A 135 -17.89 -8.21 2.85
CA THR A 135 -18.59 -9.10 1.92
C THR A 135 -17.60 -9.83 1.01
N ALA A 136 -18.02 -10.93 0.39
CA ALA A 136 -17.17 -11.68 -0.56
C ALA A 136 -16.63 -10.77 -1.68
N THR A 137 -17.47 -9.87 -2.22
CA THR A 137 -17.07 -8.92 -3.27
C THR A 137 -16.10 -7.85 -2.75
N GLN A 138 -16.30 -7.33 -1.53
CA GLN A 138 -15.34 -6.39 -0.90
C GLN A 138 -13.99 -7.07 -0.67
N LEU A 139 -13.99 -8.32 -0.23
CA LEU A 139 -12.79 -9.11 -0.06
C LEU A 139 -12.08 -9.35 -1.39
N ALA A 140 -12.83 -9.70 -2.44
CA ALA A 140 -12.30 -9.88 -3.79
C ALA A 140 -11.67 -8.59 -4.34
N LEU A 141 -12.32 -7.44 -4.18
CA LEU A 141 -11.75 -6.13 -4.53
C LEU A 141 -10.44 -5.89 -3.77
N ARG A 142 -10.42 -6.11 -2.46
CA ARG A 142 -9.21 -5.91 -1.64
C ARG A 142 -8.05 -6.80 -2.10
N ARG A 143 -8.33 -8.07 -2.40
CA ARG A 143 -7.31 -9.00 -2.93
C ARG A 143 -6.80 -8.57 -4.31
N ALA A 144 -7.68 -8.14 -5.21
CA ALA A 144 -7.31 -7.68 -6.55
C ALA A 144 -6.37 -6.45 -6.50
N VAL A 145 -6.69 -5.42 -5.69
CA VAL A 145 -5.85 -4.23 -5.57
C VAL A 145 -4.51 -4.51 -4.88
N VAL A 146 -4.48 -5.41 -3.89
CA VAL A 146 -3.23 -5.84 -3.24
C VAL A 146 -2.35 -6.62 -4.22
N ARG A 147 -2.93 -7.58 -4.97
CA ARG A 147 -2.22 -8.31 -6.02
C ARG A 147 -1.64 -7.35 -7.07
N ARG A 148 -2.47 -6.43 -7.57
CA ARG A 148 -2.02 -5.40 -8.52
C ARG A 148 -0.83 -4.60 -7.96
N GLY A 149 -0.91 -4.18 -6.69
CA GLY A 149 0.17 -3.45 -6.02
C GLY A 149 1.50 -4.23 -5.98
N LYS A 150 1.45 -5.53 -5.69
CA LYS A 150 2.62 -6.42 -5.73
C LYS A 150 3.20 -6.53 -7.13
N LEU A 151 2.36 -6.76 -8.14
CA LEU A 151 2.77 -6.86 -9.54
C LEU A 151 3.44 -5.58 -10.05
N VAL A 152 2.97 -4.39 -9.64
CA VAL A 152 3.63 -3.11 -9.95
C VAL A 152 5.03 -3.03 -9.34
N ILE A 153 5.21 -3.54 -8.11
CA ILE A 153 6.53 -3.59 -7.48
C ILE A 153 7.46 -4.53 -8.25
N ASP A 154 6.98 -5.70 -8.65
CA ASP A 154 7.78 -6.70 -9.38
C ASP A 154 8.14 -6.21 -10.80
N GLY A 155 7.21 -5.61 -11.52
CA GLY A 155 7.48 -4.95 -12.80
C GLY A 155 8.51 -3.82 -12.68
N ASN A 156 8.47 -3.02 -11.60
CA ASN A 156 9.49 -2.02 -11.34
C ASN A 156 10.86 -2.62 -10.98
N ARG A 157 10.90 -3.82 -10.40
CA ARG A 157 12.15 -4.55 -10.17
C ARG A 157 12.76 -5.04 -11.49
N ALA A 158 11.96 -5.67 -12.36
CA ALA A 158 12.38 -6.09 -13.69
C ALA A 158 12.93 -4.89 -14.50
N ARG A 159 12.21 -3.78 -14.48
CA ARG A 159 12.62 -2.53 -15.08
C ARG A 159 14.00 -2.03 -14.61
N ARG A 160 14.25 -2.08 -13.28
CA ARG A 160 15.53 -1.67 -12.71
C ARG A 160 16.67 -2.60 -13.10
N ARG A 161 16.42 -3.91 -13.26
CA ARG A 161 17.44 -4.85 -13.77
C ARG A 161 17.88 -4.48 -15.17
N LEU A 162 16.94 -4.24 -16.10
CA LEU A 162 17.27 -3.80 -17.46
C LEU A 162 18.04 -2.48 -17.46
N ILE A 163 17.63 -1.49 -16.62
CA ILE A 163 18.36 -0.22 -16.52
C ILE A 163 19.77 -0.45 -15.96
N SER A 164 19.94 -1.33 -15.00
CA SER A 164 21.26 -1.67 -14.45
C SER A 164 22.16 -2.29 -15.50
N LEU A 165 21.66 -3.27 -16.24
CA LEU A 165 22.36 -3.90 -17.37
C LEU A 165 22.77 -2.85 -18.39
N ALA A 166 21.84 -2.04 -18.88
CA ALA A 166 22.09 -1.03 -19.90
C ALA A 166 23.13 0.01 -19.47
N ARG A 167 23.17 0.37 -18.20
CA ARG A 167 24.11 1.40 -17.70
C ARG A 167 25.56 0.97 -17.64
N TRP A 168 25.85 -0.32 -17.54
CA TRP A 168 27.24 -0.78 -17.59
C TRP A 168 27.61 -1.37 -18.96
N ALA A 169 26.66 -2.04 -19.62
CA ALA A 169 26.95 -2.72 -20.87
C ALA A 169 27.00 -1.76 -22.09
N PHE A 170 26.12 -0.74 -22.11
CA PHE A 170 26.00 0.21 -23.23
C PHE A 170 25.45 1.59 -22.78
N PRO A 171 26.17 2.30 -21.88
CA PRO A 171 25.67 3.54 -21.27
C PRO A 171 25.34 4.65 -22.28
N ASP A 172 26.12 4.81 -23.37
CA ASP A 172 25.86 5.82 -24.40
C ASP A 172 24.59 5.52 -25.21
N LEU A 173 24.36 4.24 -25.51
CA LEU A 173 23.10 3.81 -26.12
C LEU A 173 21.92 4.11 -25.20
N TRP A 174 22.07 3.87 -23.88
CA TRP A 174 21.06 4.24 -22.91
C TRP A 174 20.80 5.74 -22.90
N GLY A 175 21.85 6.56 -23.02
CA GLY A 175 21.77 8.03 -23.18
C GLY A 175 21.04 8.45 -24.46
N ALA A 176 21.26 7.75 -25.57
CA ALA A 176 20.64 8.04 -26.87
C ALA A 176 19.08 7.88 -26.83
N PHE A 177 18.53 7.09 -25.92
CA PHE A 177 17.07 7.04 -25.70
C PHE A 177 16.53 8.33 -25.06
N ALA A 178 17.39 9.25 -24.60
CA ALA A 178 17.05 10.54 -24.00
C ALA A 178 16.00 10.44 -22.88
N GLY A 179 16.10 9.41 -22.04
CA GLY A 179 15.18 9.16 -20.92
C GLY A 179 13.79 8.63 -21.33
N SER A 180 13.54 8.40 -22.63
CA SER A 180 12.28 7.81 -23.10
C SER A 180 12.27 6.31 -22.87
N TRP A 181 11.64 5.90 -21.77
CA TRP A 181 11.44 4.48 -21.44
C TRP A 181 10.66 3.71 -22.52
N PRO A 182 9.54 4.23 -23.08
CA PRO A 182 8.83 3.52 -24.15
C PRO A 182 9.69 3.26 -25.37
N THR A 183 10.49 4.25 -25.79
CA THR A 183 11.42 4.12 -26.93
C THR A 183 12.48 3.06 -26.64
N ALA A 184 13.10 3.09 -25.44
CA ALA A 184 14.11 2.11 -25.07
C ALA A 184 13.56 0.68 -25.09
N VAL A 185 12.38 0.44 -24.51
CA VAL A 185 11.73 -0.86 -24.52
C VAL A 185 11.39 -1.30 -25.94
N ALA A 186 10.79 -0.45 -26.75
CA ALA A 186 10.40 -0.78 -28.12
C ALA A 186 11.61 -1.15 -29.00
N VAL A 187 12.68 -0.35 -28.94
CA VAL A 187 13.90 -0.60 -29.72
C VAL A 187 14.59 -1.88 -29.25
N LEU A 188 14.81 -2.05 -27.94
CA LEU A 188 15.50 -3.23 -27.41
C LEU A 188 14.63 -4.51 -27.54
N THR A 189 13.31 -4.42 -27.55
CA THR A 189 12.44 -5.56 -27.85
C THR A 189 12.60 -6.00 -29.30
N ARG A 190 12.72 -5.04 -30.23
CA ARG A 190 12.90 -5.35 -31.65
C ARG A 190 14.30 -5.84 -31.97
N TRP A 191 15.32 -5.29 -31.30
CA TRP A 191 16.72 -5.59 -31.48
C TRP A 191 17.43 -5.76 -30.14
N PRO A 192 17.29 -6.90 -29.47
CA PRO A 192 17.96 -7.15 -28.19
C PRO A 192 19.47 -7.34 -28.33
N ASP A 193 19.95 -7.76 -29.51
CA ASP A 193 21.36 -7.87 -29.86
C ASP A 193 21.87 -6.56 -30.46
N LEU A 194 22.91 -5.99 -29.85
CA LEU A 194 23.53 -4.74 -30.31
C LEU A 194 24.07 -4.81 -31.75
N ARG A 195 24.56 -5.98 -32.20
CA ARG A 195 25.04 -6.21 -33.58
C ARG A 195 23.88 -6.05 -34.58
N THR A 196 22.74 -6.64 -34.28
CA THR A 196 21.53 -6.51 -35.12
C THR A 196 20.97 -5.10 -35.10
N LEU A 197 21.06 -4.38 -33.98
CA LEU A 197 20.67 -2.98 -33.87
C LEU A 197 21.59 -2.06 -34.67
N ALA A 198 22.88 -2.26 -34.57
CA ALA A 198 23.89 -1.52 -35.34
C ALA A 198 23.70 -1.71 -36.85
N GLY A 199 23.43 -2.94 -37.32
CA GLY A 199 23.19 -3.28 -38.73
C GLY A 199 21.77 -2.95 -39.24
N ALA A 200 20.84 -2.58 -38.36
CA ALA A 200 19.45 -2.33 -38.75
C ALA A 200 19.35 -1.15 -39.74
N ARG A 201 18.39 -1.21 -40.66
CA ARG A 201 18.13 -0.07 -41.56
C ARG A 201 17.69 1.14 -40.74
N ARG A 202 18.31 2.32 -41.05
CA ARG A 202 17.98 3.59 -40.36
C ARG A 202 16.48 3.88 -40.39
N SER A 203 15.79 3.63 -41.50
CA SER A 203 14.35 3.81 -41.65
C SER A 203 13.55 2.93 -40.67
N SER A 204 13.98 1.69 -40.47
CA SER A 204 13.29 0.77 -39.54
C SER A 204 13.43 1.24 -38.08
N VAL A 205 14.61 1.70 -37.67
CA VAL A 205 14.82 2.25 -36.33
C VAL A 205 14.05 3.57 -36.15
N THR A 206 14.06 4.43 -37.21
CA THR A 206 13.29 5.69 -37.24
C THR A 206 11.81 5.45 -37.04
N ALA A 207 11.22 4.44 -37.69
CA ALA A 207 9.81 4.09 -37.55
C ALA A 207 9.45 3.71 -36.09
N VAL A 208 10.25 2.83 -35.45
CA VAL A 208 10.04 2.44 -34.05
C VAL A 208 10.21 3.62 -33.10
N VAL A 209 11.20 4.48 -33.32
CA VAL A 209 11.41 5.68 -32.49
C VAL A 209 10.25 6.67 -32.63
N ALA A 210 9.74 6.88 -33.86
CA ALA A 210 8.62 7.79 -34.14
C ALA A 210 7.35 7.38 -33.42
N GLU A 211 7.05 6.09 -33.42
CA GLU A 211 5.85 5.52 -32.79
C GLU A 211 5.80 5.75 -31.27
N HIS A 212 6.97 5.82 -30.63
CA HIS A 212 7.12 5.93 -29.17
C HIS A 212 7.63 7.29 -28.69
N THR A 213 7.77 8.26 -29.57
CA THR A 213 8.28 9.61 -29.25
C THR A 213 7.31 10.67 -29.73
N ARG A 214 6.88 11.57 -28.84
CA ARG A 214 6.00 12.70 -29.18
C ARG A 214 6.81 13.98 -29.39
N GLY A 215 6.52 14.70 -30.49
CA GLY A 215 6.94 16.09 -30.65
C GLY A 215 8.45 16.33 -30.82
N VAL A 216 9.19 15.41 -31.39
CA VAL A 216 10.63 15.55 -31.58
C VAL A 216 10.94 15.94 -33.01
N ALA A 217 11.58 17.11 -33.19
CA ALA A 217 12.00 17.62 -34.48
C ALA A 217 13.07 16.73 -35.18
N SER A 218 13.71 15.79 -34.49
CA SER A 218 14.85 14.99 -34.99
C SER A 218 14.74 13.49 -34.67
N VAL A 219 13.59 12.85 -34.96
CA VAL A 219 13.43 11.38 -34.79
C VAL A 219 14.50 10.62 -35.57
N ALA A 220 14.82 11.06 -36.81
CA ALA A 220 15.85 10.44 -37.66
C ALA A 220 17.26 10.60 -37.08
N GLU A 221 17.58 11.72 -36.45
CA GLU A 221 18.87 11.93 -35.78
C GLU A 221 19.00 11.02 -34.56
N ARG A 222 17.96 10.92 -33.77
CA ARG A 222 17.92 10.01 -32.62
C ARG A 222 18.09 8.55 -33.04
N ALA A 223 17.41 8.11 -34.08
CA ALA A 223 17.58 6.77 -34.64
C ALA A 223 19.02 6.53 -35.13
N GLY A 224 19.63 7.54 -35.73
CA GLY A 224 21.05 7.52 -36.11
C GLY A 224 21.98 7.39 -34.90
N ALA A 225 21.75 8.19 -33.84
CA ALA A 225 22.54 8.15 -32.63
C ALA A 225 22.42 6.80 -31.90
N ILE A 226 21.19 6.21 -31.83
CA ILE A 226 20.98 4.89 -31.28
C ILE A 226 21.78 3.82 -32.01
N ARG A 227 21.76 3.81 -33.35
CA ARG A 227 22.52 2.85 -34.14
C ARG A 227 24.05 3.06 -34.00
N ALA A 228 24.50 4.30 -34.05
CA ALA A 228 25.92 4.62 -33.87
C ALA A 228 26.44 4.19 -32.50
N ALA A 229 25.68 4.46 -31.45
CA ALA A 229 26.02 4.01 -30.10
C ALA A 229 26.07 2.48 -30.00
N ALA A 230 25.13 1.77 -30.60
CA ALA A 230 25.16 0.30 -30.64
C ALA A 230 26.42 -0.22 -31.36
N ALA A 231 26.78 0.34 -32.51
CA ALA A 231 27.99 -0.03 -33.26
C ALA A 231 29.26 0.22 -32.42
N SER A 232 29.36 1.39 -31.79
CA SER A 232 30.54 1.73 -30.95
C SER A 232 30.70 0.75 -29.78
N TRP A 233 29.59 0.29 -29.16
CA TRP A 233 29.70 -0.68 -28.07
C TRP A 233 29.99 -2.10 -28.54
N VAL A 234 29.56 -2.51 -29.75
CA VAL A 234 29.96 -3.77 -30.36
C VAL A 234 31.50 -3.75 -30.61
N ASP A 235 32.02 -2.70 -31.19
CA ASP A 235 33.45 -2.54 -31.45
C ASP A 235 34.27 -2.47 -30.15
N PHE A 236 33.78 -1.74 -29.15
CA PHE A 236 34.46 -1.59 -27.86
C PHE A 236 34.61 -2.92 -27.11
N TRP A 237 33.54 -3.71 -27.07
CA TRP A 237 33.57 -4.98 -26.37
C TRP A 237 34.38 -6.05 -27.10
N GLY A 238 34.33 -6.09 -28.43
CA GLY A 238 35.05 -7.07 -29.26
C GLY A 238 34.79 -8.49 -28.77
N ASP A 239 35.87 -9.18 -28.37
CA ASP A 239 35.84 -10.53 -27.78
C ASP A 239 35.77 -10.54 -26.23
N ARG A 240 35.74 -9.37 -25.59
CA ARG A 240 35.76 -9.23 -24.11
C ARG A 240 34.41 -9.51 -23.45
N LEU A 241 33.33 -9.39 -24.19
CA LEU A 241 31.98 -9.62 -23.72
C LEU A 241 31.24 -10.55 -24.68
N ASP A 242 30.64 -11.59 -24.17
CA ASP A 242 29.76 -12.43 -24.95
C ASP A 242 28.46 -11.66 -25.27
N LEU A 243 28.36 -11.18 -26.50
CA LEU A 243 27.22 -10.40 -26.97
C LEU A 243 25.96 -11.24 -27.17
N ASP A 244 26.08 -12.57 -27.35
CA ASP A 244 24.93 -13.47 -27.39
C ASP A 244 24.31 -13.63 -25.99
N ALA A 245 25.15 -13.79 -24.96
CA ALA A 245 24.69 -13.80 -23.57
C ALA A 245 24.05 -12.47 -23.16
N LEU A 246 24.64 -11.33 -23.56
CA LEU A 246 24.07 -10.01 -23.31
C LEU A 246 22.71 -9.81 -24.00
N ALA A 247 22.58 -10.25 -25.24
CA ALA A 247 21.33 -10.19 -26.01
C ALA A 247 20.26 -11.04 -25.37
N TRP A 248 20.60 -12.26 -24.93
CA TRP A 248 19.71 -13.15 -24.21
C TRP A 248 19.23 -12.52 -22.89
N GLU A 249 20.13 -11.98 -22.06
CA GLU A 249 19.78 -11.34 -20.78
C GLU A 249 18.90 -10.11 -21.01
N THR A 250 19.19 -9.30 -22.03
CA THR A 250 18.35 -8.15 -22.42
C THR A 250 16.93 -8.60 -22.79
N ALA A 251 16.81 -9.66 -23.61
CA ALA A 251 15.52 -10.22 -24.02
C ALA A 251 14.73 -10.78 -22.84
N GLU A 252 15.39 -11.47 -21.89
CA GLU A 252 14.71 -11.99 -20.69
C GLU A 252 14.18 -10.87 -19.79
N HIS A 253 14.96 -9.81 -19.58
CA HIS A 253 14.46 -8.66 -18.80
C HIS A 253 13.28 -7.96 -19.48
N LEU A 254 13.25 -7.87 -20.80
CA LEU A 254 12.13 -7.31 -21.56
C LEU A 254 10.90 -8.22 -21.48
N ARG A 255 11.09 -9.54 -21.52
CA ARG A 255 10.01 -10.51 -21.32
C ARG A 255 9.39 -10.39 -19.93
N ASP A 256 10.21 -10.30 -18.88
CA ASP A 256 9.76 -10.07 -17.51
C ASP A 256 8.89 -8.79 -17.39
N ILE A 257 9.32 -7.72 -18.05
CA ILE A 257 8.59 -6.44 -18.08
C ILE A 257 7.25 -6.58 -18.79
N THR A 258 7.21 -7.27 -19.92
CA THR A 258 5.99 -7.52 -20.70
C THR A 258 4.99 -8.35 -19.91
N ILE A 259 5.44 -9.48 -19.34
CA ILE A 259 4.61 -10.36 -18.50
C ILE A 259 4.04 -9.58 -17.30
N ALA A 260 4.89 -8.79 -16.62
CA ALA A 260 4.43 -7.96 -15.51
C ALA A 260 3.36 -6.94 -15.96
N GLY A 261 3.54 -6.31 -17.13
CA GLY A 261 2.59 -5.39 -17.73
C GLY A 261 1.22 -6.02 -17.96
N GLU A 262 1.19 -7.18 -18.58
CA GLU A 262 -0.05 -7.96 -18.82
C GLU A 262 -0.73 -8.38 -17.52
N GLN A 263 0.04 -8.85 -16.55
CA GLN A 263 -0.50 -9.24 -15.24
C GLN A 263 -1.10 -8.05 -14.50
N ILE A 264 -0.45 -6.88 -14.57
CA ILE A 264 -0.97 -5.63 -13.99
C ILE A 264 -2.28 -5.23 -14.68
N ALA A 265 -2.36 -5.34 -16.01
CA ALA A 265 -3.58 -5.03 -16.77
C ALA A 265 -4.74 -5.95 -16.34
N ARG A 266 -4.52 -7.27 -16.30
CA ARG A 266 -5.53 -8.23 -15.84
C ARG A 266 -5.98 -7.95 -14.39
N ALA A 267 -5.05 -7.69 -13.47
CA ALA A 267 -5.39 -7.37 -12.09
C ALA A 267 -6.14 -6.04 -11.96
N THR A 268 -5.85 -5.07 -12.84
CA THR A 268 -6.56 -3.79 -12.90
C THR A 268 -8.01 -3.99 -13.37
N THR A 269 -8.23 -4.76 -14.44
CA THR A 269 -9.56 -5.11 -14.93
C THR A 269 -10.40 -5.79 -13.84
N GLN A 270 -9.82 -6.74 -13.11
CA GLN A 270 -10.52 -7.42 -12.02
C GLN A 270 -10.85 -6.45 -10.86
N ALA A 271 -9.94 -5.56 -10.52
CA ALA A 271 -10.22 -4.55 -9.48
C ALA A 271 -11.35 -3.61 -9.89
N HIS A 272 -11.39 -3.18 -11.15
CA HIS A 272 -12.48 -2.36 -11.69
C HIS A 272 -13.81 -3.11 -11.72
N HIS A 273 -13.82 -4.38 -12.11
CA HIS A 273 -15.02 -5.21 -12.10
C HIS A 273 -15.66 -5.26 -10.69
N TYR A 274 -14.87 -5.61 -9.66
CA TYR A 274 -15.39 -5.67 -8.30
C TYR A 274 -15.75 -4.29 -7.73
N TRP A 275 -15.02 -3.25 -8.10
CA TRP A 275 -15.31 -1.88 -7.69
C TRP A 275 -16.64 -1.40 -8.29
N ALA A 276 -16.87 -1.62 -9.59
CA ALA A 276 -18.12 -1.28 -10.25
C ALA A 276 -19.30 -2.07 -9.69
N ALA A 277 -19.12 -3.36 -9.38
CA ALA A 277 -20.15 -4.19 -8.76
C ALA A 277 -20.57 -3.70 -7.35
N LEU A 278 -19.67 -3.03 -6.61
CA LEU A 278 -19.95 -2.51 -5.27
C LEU A 278 -20.46 -1.07 -5.27
N TYR A 279 -19.97 -0.23 -6.16
CA TYR A 279 -20.14 1.23 -6.07
C TYR A 279 -20.61 1.88 -7.38
N GLY A 280 -20.87 1.10 -8.45
CA GLY A 280 -21.20 1.63 -9.77
C GLY A 280 -20.11 2.57 -10.28
N ASP A 281 -20.52 3.76 -10.76
CA ASP A 281 -19.60 4.80 -11.24
C ASP A 281 -18.91 5.57 -10.12
N ASP A 282 -19.25 5.28 -8.86
CA ASP A 282 -18.70 5.89 -7.63
C ASP A 282 -18.54 7.43 -7.70
N PRO A 283 -19.62 8.18 -7.96
CA PRO A 283 -19.54 9.62 -8.15
C PRO A 283 -19.04 10.36 -6.92
N LEU A 284 -19.24 9.80 -5.71
CA LEU A 284 -18.76 10.38 -4.48
C LEU A 284 -17.24 10.41 -4.44
N LEU A 285 -16.60 9.27 -4.65
CA LEU A 285 -15.13 9.21 -4.58
C LEU A 285 -14.49 9.93 -5.77
N LEU A 286 -15.05 9.81 -6.96
CA LEU A 286 -14.53 10.48 -8.17
C LEU A 286 -14.75 12.00 -8.18
N SER A 287 -15.60 12.55 -7.31
CA SER A 287 -15.74 13.99 -7.12
C SER A 287 -14.49 14.62 -6.46
N LEU A 288 -13.75 13.85 -5.68
CA LEU A 288 -12.57 14.32 -4.97
C LEU A 288 -11.42 14.65 -5.93
N PRO A 289 -10.64 15.71 -5.64
CA PRO A 289 -9.49 16.05 -6.45
C PRO A 289 -8.44 14.93 -6.45
N GLY A 290 -7.91 14.60 -7.63
CA GLY A 290 -6.86 13.60 -7.79
C GLY A 290 -7.33 12.15 -7.71
N MET A 291 -8.60 11.88 -7.44
CA MET A 291 -9.16 10.55 -7.53
C MET A 291 -9.43 10.17 -9.00
N GLY A 292 -9.19 8.92 -9.32
CA GLY A 292 -9.37 8.40 -10.66
C GLY A 292 -9.38 6.87 -10.69
N PRO A 293 -9.54 6.27 -11.88
CA PRO A 293 -9.75 4.82 -12.03
C PRO A 293 -8.59 3.97 -11.47
N MET A 294 -7.41 4.56 -11.28
CA MET A 294 -6.26 3.83 -10.72
C MET A 294 -6.24 3.85 -9.18
N THR A 295 -6.73 4.91 -8.54
CA THR A 295 -6.66 5.11 -7.09
C THR A 295 -7.97 4.78 -6.39
N ALA A 296 -9.11 5.07 -7.00
CA ALA A 296 -10.44 4.90 -6.43
C ALA A 296 -10.73 3.44 -5.99
N PRO A 297 -10.48 2.41 -6.82
CA PRO A 297 -10.70 1.02 -6.39
C PRO A 297 -9.88 0.64 -5.16
N THR A 298 -8.63 1.12 -5.10
CA THR A 298 -7.75 0.86 -3.95
C THR A 298 -8.27 1.55 -2.69
N ILE A 299 -8.71 2.79 -2.78
CA ILE A 299 -9.22 3.54 -1.63
C ILE A 299 -10.52 2.90 -1.11
N ARG A 300 -11.45 2.56 -2.01
CA ARG A 300 -12.70 1.85 -1.63
C ARG A 300 -12.46 0.48 -1.02
N ALA A 301 -11.48 -0.26 -1.52
CA ALA A 301 -11.13 -1.59 -1.00
C ALA A 301 -10.75 -1.59 0.48
N PHE A 302 -10.25 -0.47 1.00
CA PHE A 302 -9.79 -0.36 2.39
C PHE A 302 -10.67 0.53 3.25
N LEU A 303 -11.21 1.60 2.73
CA LEU A 303 -12.05 2.53 3.50
C LEU A 303 -13.54 2.20 3.39
N GLY A 304 -13.97 1.45 2.36
CA GLY A 304 -15.40 1.20 2.12
C GLY A 304 -16.18 2.52 2.00
N ASP A 305 -17.24 2.64 2.76
CA ASP A 305 -18.04 3.85 2.97
C ASP A 305 -17.55 4.70 4.16
N ALA A 306 -16.43 4.33 4.73
CA ALA A 306 -15.78 4.93 5.89
C ALA A 306 -16.56 4.84 7.22
N THR A 307 -17.60 4.00 7.30
CA THR A 307 -18.39 3.81 8.54
C THR A 307 -17.57 3.18 9.65
N GLY A 308 -16.58 2.34 9.33
CA GLY A 308 -15.69 1.72 10.31
C GLY A 308 -14.70 2.70 11.00
N PHE A 309 -14.75 4.00 10.68
CA PHE A 309 -13.87 5.00 11.29
C PHE A 309 -14.67 6.09 11.98
N ALA A 310 -14.58 6.17 13.30
CA ALA A 310 -15.30 7.17 14.09
C ALA A 310 -14.94 8.62 13.70
N THR A 311 -13.70 8.86 13.31
CA THR A 311 -13.20 10.21 12.95
C THR A 311 -12.30 10.18 11.72
N ALA A 312 -12.19 11.32 11.05
CA ALA A 312 -11.24 11.53 9.94
C ALA A 312 -9.78 11.28 10.38
N LYS A 313 -9.45 11.59 11.64
CA LYS A 313 -8.13 11.31 12.21
C LYS A 313 -7.87 9.81 12.35
N ALA A 314 -8.89 9.03 12.75
CA ALA A 314 -8.81 7.57 12.81
C ALA A 314 -8.57 6.97 11.43
N ALA A 315 -9.26 7.45 10.38
CA ALA A 315 -9.01 7.04 9.01
C ALA A 315 -7.57 7.37 8.56
N ALA A 316 -7.06 8.58 8.86
CA ALA A 316 -5.68 8.97 8.54
C ALA A 316 -4.63 8.11 9.28
N SER A 317 -4.91 7.73 10.53
CA SER A 317 -4.08 6.80 11.30
C SER A 317 -4.07 5.40 10.67
N TYR A 318 -5.24 4.88 10.28
CA TYR A 318 -5.36 3.60 9.59
C TYR A 318 -4.58 3.57 8.26
N VAL A 319 -4.56 4.66 7.50
CA VAL A 319 -3.73 4.79 6.28
C VAL A 319 -2.22 4.82 6.62
N GLY A 320 -1.88 5.12 7.88
CA GLY A 320 -0.50 5.26 8.34
C GLY A 320 0.15 6.59 7.91
N LEU A 321 -0.66 7.63 7.71
CA LEU A 321 -0.22 9.00 7.38
C LEU A 321 -0.23 9.93 8.60
N ALA A 322 -0.62 9.45 9.78
CA ALA A 322 -0.49 10.21 11.01
C ALA A 322 0.99 10.36 11.38
N PRO A 323 1.44 11.57 11.80
CA PRO A 323 2.77 11.72 12.34
C PRO A 323 2.90 10.91 13.63
N SER A 324 4.05 10.29 13.86
CA SER A 324 4.36 9.73 15.18
C SER A 324 4.54 10.89 16.16
N THR A 325 3.86 10.83 17.29
CA THR A 325 4.01 11.84 18.37
C THR A 325 4.98 11.31 19.42
N TRP A 326 5.82 12.18 19.91
CA TRP A 326 6.60 11.95 21.10
C TRP A 326 6.62 13.25 21.91
N SER A 327 6.15 13.19 23.14
CA SER A 327 6.24 14.28 24.07
C SER A 327 6.66 13.71 25.43
N SER A 328 7.61 14.32 26.07
CA SER A 328 8.04 14.01 27.42
C SER A 328 8.21 15.34 28.18
N GLY A 329 7.34 15.55 29.15
CA GLY A 329 7.29 16.83 29.87
C GLY A 329 7.07 18.03 28.92
N THR A 330 7.94 19.01 28.97
CA THR A 330 7.92 20.20 28.10
C THR A 330 8.53 19.96 26.70
N LEU A 331 9.19 18.82 26.49
CA LEU A 331 9.86 18.51 25.22
C LEU A 331 8.86 17.89 24.24
N VAL A 332 8.49 18.65 23.22
CA VAL A 332 7.72 18.17 22.05
C VAL A 332 8.66 18.12 20.86
N GLN A 333 8.85 16.92 20.27
CA GLN A 333 9.60 16.81 19.02
C GLN A 333 8.66 17.09 17.83
N PRO A 334 8.75 18.27 17.21
CA PRO A 334 8.01 18.56 15.99
C PRO A 334 8.58 17.76 14.81
N SER A 335 7.74 17.47 13.82
CA SER A 335 8.17 16.90 12.52
C SER A 335 8.71 15.46 12.54
N ARG A 336 8.10 14.56 13.31
CA ARG A 336 8.43 13.13 13.22
C ARG A 336 7.88 12.49 11.94
N ALA A 337 8.51 11.39 11.53
CA ALA A 337 8.05 10.60 10.40
C ALA A 337 6.63 10.06 10.65
N ILE A 338 5.90 9.80 9.58
CA ILE A 338 4.59 9.12 9.66
C ILE A 338 4.74 7.71 10.22
N THR A 339 3.69 7.21 10.87
CA THR A 339 3.69 5.90 11.53
C THR A 339 3.91 4.73 10.56
N LYS A 340 3.47 4.86 9.31
CA LYS A 340 3.46 3.77 8.28
C LYS A 340 2.72 2.51 8.74
N GLU A 341 1.85 2.60 9.72
CA GLU A 341 1.17 1.46 10.35
C GLU A 341 0.08 0.83 9.49
N GLY A 342 -0.40 1.54 8.49
CA GLY A 342 -1.46 1.07 7.63
C GLY A 342 -0.99 0.33 6.37
N PRO A 343 -1.95 -0.11 5.53
CA PRO A 343 -1.66 -0.79 4.28
C PRO A 343 -0.82 0.07 3.33
N ALA A 344 0.35 -0.45 2.92
CA ALA A 344 1.27 0.32 2.07
C ALA A 344 0.65 0.67 0.70
N VAL A 345 -0.18 -0.22 0.13
CA VAL A 345 -0.86 0.02 -1.15
C VAL A 345 -1.88 1.16 -1.04
N LEU A 346 -2.59 1.28 0.07
CA LEU A 346 -3.54 2.37 0.31
C LEU A 346 -2.81 3.70 0.51
N ARG A 347 -1.73 3.70 1.29
CA ARG A 347 -0.89 4.89 1.48
C ARG A 347 -0.29 5.39 0.16
N LEU A 348 0.18 4.47 -0.70
CA LEU A 348 0.66 4.80 -2.03
C LEU A 348 -0.45 5.39 -2.92
N ALA A 349 -1.67 4.84 -2.86
CA ALA A 349 -2.80 5.37 -3.62
C ALA A 349 -3.11 6.83 -3.22
N PHE A 350 -3.13 7.15 -1.94
CA PHE A 350 -3.31 8.54 -1.49
C PHE A 350 -2.14 9.44 -1.86
N TYR A 351 -0.90 8.96 -1.80
CA TYR A 351 0.27 9.71 -2.27
C TYR A 351 0.15 10.06 -3.76
N GLN A 352 -0.25 9.10 -4.59
CA GLN A 352 -0.45 9.30 -6.03
C GLN A 352 -1.62 10.25 -6.31
N ALA A 353 -2.77 10.05 -5.66
CA ALA A 353 -3.93 10.93 -5.77
C ALA A 353 -3.57 12.38 -5.40
N THR A 354 -2.78 12.57 -4.36
CA THR A 354 -2.35 13.90 -3.88
C THR A 354 -1.53 14.65 -4.93
N ASN A 355 -0.73 13.98 -5.74
CA ASN A 355 0.00 14.64 -6.82
C ASN A 355 -0.92 15.23 -7.90
N GLY A 356 -2.09 14.64 -8.12
CA GLY A 356 -3.17 15.21 -8.91
C GLY A 356 -3.94 16.29 -8.17
N ALA A 357 -4.33 16.01 -6.92
CA ALA A 357 -5.19 16.86 -6.11
C ALA A 357 -4.62 18.27 -5.90
N ARG A 358 -3.34 18.39 -5.54
CA ARG A 358 -2.66 19.70 -5.35
C ARG A 358 -2.52 20.54 -6.63
N ARG A 359 -2.87 20.02 -7.79
CA ARG A 359 -2.89 20.76 -9.08
C ARG A 359 -4.28 21.23 -9.46
N VAL A 360 -5.30 20.87 -8.68
CA VAL A 360 -6.70 21.11 -8.98
C VAL A 360 -7.43 21.77 -7.83
N ASP A 361 -6.98 21.55 -6.58
CA ASP A 361 -7.62 22.11 -5.39
C ASP A 361 -6.77 23.22 -4.79
N PRO A 362 -7.29 24.46 -4.68
CA PRO A 362 -6.51 25.62 -4.22
C PRO A 362 -6.00 25.47 -2.80
N GLN A 363 -6.82 24.94 -1.88
CA GLN A 363 -6.43 24.79 -0.47
C GLN A 363 -5.32 23.76 -0.30
N LEU A 364 -5.36 22.65 -1.06
CA LEU A 364 -4.30 21.65 -1.04
C LEU A 364 -3.02 22.16 -1.72
N ALA A 365 -3.17 22.96 -2.78
CA ALA A 365 -2.05 23.63 -3.45
C ALA A 365 -1.37 24.66 -2.53
N ALA A 366 -2.17 25.52 -1.88
CA ALA A 366 -1.68 26.52 -0.91
C ALA A 366 -0.93 25.84 0.26
N TYR A 367 -1.52 24.78 0.83
CA TYR A 367 -0.89 24.02 1.91
C TYR A 367 0.42 23.36 1.47
N TYR A 368 0.45 22.75 0.28
CA TYR A 368 1.68 22.21 -0.30
C TYR A 368 2.76 23.28 -0.49
N ARG A 369 2.38 24.45 -1.05
CA ARG A 369 3.27 25.58 -1.24
C ARG A 369 3.84 26.09 0.09
N HIS A 370 2.98 26.30 1.11
CA HIS A 370 3.39 26.67 2.45
C HIS A 370 4.46 25.73 3.03
N LEU A 371 4.22 24.42 2.93
CA LEU A 371 5.18 23.43 3.44
C LEU A 371 6.53 23.47 2.71
N MET A 372 6.52 23.67 1.39
CA MET A 372 7.77 23.70 0.61
C MET A 372 8.53 25.04 0.74
N VAL A 373 7.82 26.16 0.70
CA VAL A 373 8.41 27.50 0.67
C VAL A 373 8.76 27.98 2.07
N GLU A 374 7.81 27.95 3.00
CA GLU A 374 7.94 28.55 4.32
C GLU A 374 8.52 27.56 5.34
N ARG A 375 8.11 26.28 5.28
CA ARG A 375 8.63 25.23 6.18
C ARG A 375 9.84 24.48 5.63
N GLY A 376 10.22 24.74 4.38
CA GLY A 376 11.38 24.11 3.75
C GLY A 376 11.31 22.60 3.58
N HIS A 377 10.11 21.99 3.56
CA HIS A 377 9.95 20.56 3.34
C HIS A 377 10.39 20.14 1.95
N CYS A 378 10.89 18.92 1.79
CA CYS A 378 11.08 18.35 0.45
C CYS A 378 9.73 17.90 -0.14
N HIS A 379 9.72 17.64 -1.46
CA HIS A 379 8.51 17.23 -2.18
C HIS A 379 7.77 16.07 -1.51
N THR A 380 8.49 15.03 -1.11
CA THR A 380 7.90 13.84 -0.48
C THR A 380 7.24 14.16 0.85
N GLN A 381 7.91 14.93 1.72
CA GLN A 381 7.37 15.35 3.01
C GLN A 381 6.10 16.20 2.86
N ALA A 382 6.15 17.22 1.99
CA ALA A 382 5.00 18.06 1.70
C ALA A 382 3.84 17.27 1.10
N THR A 383 4.09 16.36 0.14
CA THR A 383 3.06 15.52 -0.47
C THR A 383 2.42 14.59 0.55
N VAL A 384 3.18 13.99 1.45
CA VAL A 384 2.66 13.12 2.53
C VAL A 384 1.77 13.90 3.51
N ALA A 385 2.14 15.11 3.87
CA ALA A 385 1.31 15.95 4.74
C ALA A 385 -0.02 16.35 4.05
N VAL A 386 0.02 16.69 2.76
CA VAL A 386 -1.19 16.97 1.95
C VAL A 386 -2.02 15.70 1.77
N ALA A 387 -1.39 14.51 1.61
CA ALA A 387 -2.10 13.23 1.49
C ALA A 387 -2.93 12.94 2.75
N ARG A 388 -2.44 13.25 3.93
CA ARG A 388 -3.23 13.15 5.16
C ARG A 388 -4.50 14.02 5.10
N LYS A 389 -4.38 15.26 4.61
CA LYS A 389 -5.56 16.14 4.42
C LYS A 389 -6.53 15.57 3.39
N LEU A 390 -6.02 14.93 2.33
CA LEU A 390 -6.87 14.29 1.34
C LEU A 390 -7.62 13.08 1.93
N VAL A 391 -7.00 12.29 2.82
CA VAL A 391 -7.69 11.21 3.58
C VAL A 391 -8.84 11.79 4.42
N GLU A 392 -8.57 12.86 5.18
CA GLU A 392 -9.58 13.51 6.02
C GLU A 392 -10.79 13.99 5.19
N ARG A 393 -10.54 14.57 4.01
CA ARG A 393 -11.58 14.98 3.05
C ARG A 393 -12.33 13.80 2.45
N THR A 394 -11.61 12.74 2.09
CA THR A 394 -12.20 11.50 1.59
C THR A 394 -13.16 10.91 2.62
N TRP A 395 -12.73 10.79 3.88
CA TRP A 395 -13.59 10.34 4.97
C TRP A 395 -14.85 11.20 5.08
N THR A 396 -14.72 12.52 5.02
CA THR A 396 -15.86 13.44 5.12
C THR A 396 -16.87 13.24 3.97
N VAL A 397 -16.39 13.12 2.73
CA VAL A 397 -17.23 12.89 1.55
C VAL A 397 -17.99 11.57 1.67
N LEU A 398 -17.28 10.48 2.01
CA LEU A 398 -17.87 9.16 2.14
C LEU A 398 -18.89 9.07 3.29
N ARG A 399 -18.61 9.69 4.43
CA ARG A 399 -19.50 9.71 5.61
C ARG A 399 -20.75 10.56 5.42
N ARG A 400 -20.64 11.67 4.67
CA ARG A 400 -21.77 12.57 4.39
C ARG A 400 -22.63 12.11 3.21
N GLY A 401 -22.09 11.24 2.35
CA GLY A 401 -22.76 10.83 1.12
C GLY A 401 -22.96 11.98 0.11
N GLN A 402 -22.13 13.02 0.21
CA GLN A 402 -22.23 14.22 -0.64
C GLN A 402 -20.97 14.41 -1.45
N PRO A 403 -21.07 14.77 -2.75
CA PRO A 403 -19.91 15.04 -3.59
C PRO A 403 -19.02 16.15 -3.03
N TYR A 404 -17.73 16.05 -3.34
CA TYR A 404 -16.73 17.02 -2.92
C TYR A 404 -17.03 18.41 -3.51
N GLN A 405 -17.02 19.42 -2.66
CA GLN A 405 -17.17 20.81 -3.06
C GLN A 405 -15.82 21.53 -3.02
N TYR A 406 -15.41 22.06 -4.17
CA TYR A 406 -14.21 22.87 -4.26
C TYR A 406 -14.42 24.21 -3.57
N ARG A 407 -13.39 24.65 -2.84
CA ARG A 407 -13.37 25.95 -2.14
C ARG A 407 -12.04 26.63 -2.42
N ASP A 408 -12.08 27.96 -2.53
CA ASP A 408 -10.87 28.77 -2.54
C ASP A 408 -10.15 28.77 -1.16
N VAL A 409 -9.04 29.48 -1.05
CA VAL A 409 -8.27 29.57 0.20
C VAL A 409 -9.04 30.29 1.30
N ALA A 410 -9.94 31.23 0.95
CA ALA A 410 -10.80 31.94 1.89
C ALA A 410 -12.01 31.10 2.35
N GLY A 411 -12.25 29.93 1.70
CA GLY A 411 -13.35 29.03 2.04
C GLY A 411 -14.63 29.23 1.21
N ALA A 412 -14.66 30.16 0.27
CA ALA A 412 -15.78 30.37 -0.62
C ALA A 412 -15.90 29.21 -1.64
N GLY A 413 -17.13 28.80 -1.95
CA GLY A 413 -17.39 27.74 -2.94
C GLY A 413 -17.02 28.20 -4.34
N VAL A 414 -16.28 27.35 -5.08
CA VAL A 414 -15.85 27.63 -6.45
C VAL A 414 -16.10 26.44 -7.36
N THR A 415 -16.21 26.68 -8.66
CA THR A 415 -16.29 25.59 -9.64
C THR A 415 -14.94 24.85 -9.76
N ARG A 416 -14.97 23.61 -10.21
CA ARG A 416 -13.74 22.82 -10.44
C ARG A 416 -12.77 23.52 -11.41
N LEU A 417 -13.30 24.25 -12.41
CA LEU A 417 -12.47 24.96 -13.37
C LEU A 417 -11.73 26.13 -12.70
N VAL A 418 -12.45 26.97 -11.94
CA VAL A 418 -11.87 28.08 -11.17
C VAL A 418 -10.84 27.55 -10.16
N ALA A 419 -11.20 26.52 -9.40
CA ALA A 419 -10.29 25.87 -8.46
C ALA A 419 -8.99 25.42 -9.12
N LYS A 420 -9.07 24.76 -10.29
CA LYS A 420 -7.90 24.30 -11.04
C LYS A 420 -7.04 25.47 -11.52
N THR A 421 -7.63 26.56 -11.95
CA THR A 421 -6.90 27.76 -12.35
C THR A 421 -6.16 28.36 -11.16
N GLN A 422 -6.85 28.64 -10.05
CA GLN A 422 -6.24 29.17 -8.82
C GLN A 422 -5.10 28.27 -8.30
N ALA A 423 -5.31 26.95 -8.25
CA ALA A 423 -4.28 26.02 -7.81
C ALA A 423 -3.00 26.07 -8.67
N ARG A 424 -3.14 26.38 -9.97
CA ARG A 424 -2.02 26.43 -10.92
C ARG A 424 -1.35 27.79 -11.02
N THR A 425 -2.10 28.89 -10.85
CA THR A 425 -1.56 30.24 -10.97
C THR A 425 -1.06 30.77 -9.64
N ASP A 426 -1.87 30.68 -8.57
CA ASP A 426 -1.64 31.40 -7.32
C ASP A 426 -0.77 30.64 -6.34
N HIS A 427 -0.69 29.30 -6.47
CA HIS A 427 -0.02 28.43 -5.50
C HIS A 427 1.12 27.61 -6.08
N GLN A 428 1.80 28.14 -7.11
CA GLN A 428 3.01 27.50 -7.62
C GLN A 428 4.17 27.59 -6.62
N VAL A 429 4.92 26.49 -6.53
CA VAL A 429 6.20 26.49 -5.81
C VAL A 429 7.28 27.03 -6.77
N PRO A 430 8.02 28.10 -6.41
CA PRO A 430 9.08 28.65 -7.26
C PRO A 430 10.16 27.63 -7.60
N GLU A 431 10.68 27.71 -8.84
CA GLU A 431 11.68 26.74 -9.32
C GLU A 431 12.97 26.69 -8.45
N PRO A 432 13.51 27.82 -7.92
CA PRO A 432 14.66 27.75 -7.02
C PRO A 432 14.40 26.91 -5.76
N VAL A 433 13.16 26.94 -5.22
CA VAL A 433 12.76 26.11 -4.06
C VAL A 433 12.71 24.63 -4.45
N ARG A 434 12.16 24.32 -5.65
CA ARG A 434 12.12 22.94 -6.17
C ARG A 434 13.54 22.41 -6.41
N ALA A 435 14.42 23.21 -7.00
CA ALA A 435 15.81 22.83 -7.26
C ALA A 435 16.56 22.52 -5.97
N ARG A 436 16.45 23.39 -4.94
CA ARG A 436 17.02 23.14 -3.59
C ARG A 436 16.46 21.87 -2.94
N ALA A 437 15.16 21.64 -3.04
CA ALA A 437 14.53 20.44 -2.50
C ALA A 437 15.02 19.16 -3.19
N ARG A 438 15.20 19.18 -4.52
CA ARG A 438 15.78 18.06 -5.29
C ARG A 438 17.23 17.79 -4.89
N ALA A 439 18.06 18.82 -4.79
CA ALA A 439 19.46 18.71 -4.38
C ALA A 439 19.59 18.06 -2.99
N ARG A 440 18.79 18.49 -2.00
CA ARG A 440 18.76 17.87 -0.66
C ARG A 440 18.33 16.41 -0.70
N SER A 441 17.30 16.08 -1.45
CA SER A 441 16.85 14.70 -1.57
C SER A 441 17.92 13.80 -2.19
N ALA A 442 18.64 14.28 -3.21
CA ALA A 442 19.75 13.57 -3.84
C ALA A 442 20.95 13.40 -2.89
N ALA A 443 21.27 14.40 -2.07
CA ALA A 443 22.33 14.33 -1.07
C ALA A 443 21.99 13.29 0.02
N THR A 444 20.74 13.31 0.54
CA THR A 444 20.28 12.33 1.53
C THR A 444 20.34 10.91 0.98
N HIS A 445 19.93 10.70 -0.28
CA HIS A 445 19.99 9.39 -0.90
C HIS A 445 21.42 8.89 -1.06
N ARG A 446 22.36 9.75 -1.49
CA ARG A 446 23.79 9.41 -1.55
C ARG A 446 24.34 9.01 -0.19
N ALA A 447 24.04 9.77 0.85
CA ALA A 447 24.50 9.47 2.22
C ALA A 447 23.93 8.15 2.79
N MET A 448 22.78 7.67 2.28
CA MET A 448 22.22 6.35 2.64
C MET A 448 22.88 5.19 1.91
N LEU A 449 23.46 5.42 0.74
CA LEU A 449 24.16 4.41 -0.05
C LEU A 449 25.62 4.21 0.40
N THR A 450 26.16 5.14 1.17
CA THR A 450 27.53 5.11 1.70
C THR A 450 27.61 4.61 3.16
N ARG A 451 26.49 4.25 3.75
CA ARG A 451 26.37 3.58 5.06
C ARG A 451 26.00 2.12 4.89
#